data_6aa8fbe092299b3692fa4b2d51c01c03
#
_entry.id   6aa8fbe092299b3692fa4b2d51c01c03
#
_cell.length_a   1.000
_cell.length_b   1.000
_cell.length_c   1.000
_cell.angle_alpha   90.00
_cell.angle_beta   90.00
_cell.angle_gamma   90.00
#
_symmetry.space_group_name_H-M   'P 1'
#
loop_
_entity.id
_entity.type
_entity.pdbx_description
1 polymer ?
#
loop_
_entity_poly.entity_id
_entity_poly.type
_entity_poly.pdbx_seq_one_letter_code
_entity_poly.pdbx_strand_id
1 'polypeptide(L)'
;NVCLTTLFPALALSQFQQHADYAAWQDRLFVYGLDLRSLEHIDQFIEFYQEKYKTLDILINNAAQTIHYPENYYAPLIQLEQQQAKQLSHQTHWQNNEIPVVSSNMQLPQQTFLQAELNNLPLSRFGQPIDHREKNSWNSRLEDIELKELLEVNLINHIAPYRLIQGLKPCLLQSTFSEKFIINITSSEGIFS
;
A
#
# COMPACT_ATOMS: atom_id res chain seq x y z
N ASN A 1 4.02 -18.22 -5.13
CA ASN A 1 2.90 -17.41 -4.67
C ASN A 1 3.40 -16.00 -4.33
N VAL A 2 2.54 -15.00 -4.53
CA VAL A 2 2.81 -13.61 -4.21
C VAL A 2 1.78 -13.12 -3.21
N CYS A 3 2.23 -12.52 -2.12
CA CYS A 3 1.40 -11.72 -1.23
C CYS A 3 1.76 -10.25 -1.47
N LEU A 4 0.82 -9.49 -2.01
CA LEU A 4 0.98 -8.07 -2.31
C LEU A 4 0.27 -7.26 -1.23
N THR A 5 0.95 -6.25 -0.71
CA THR A 5 0.36 -5.32 0.25
C THR A 5 0.10 -3.97 -0.40
N THR A 6 -1.03 -3.36 -0.09
CA THR A 6 -1.44 -2.06 -0.62
C THR A 6 -2.44 -1.38 0.29
N LEU A 7 -2.53 -0.05 0.19
CA LEU A 7 -3.52 0.74 0.94
C LEU A 7 -4.96 0.50 0.41
N PHE A 8 -5.11 0.14 -0.88
CA PHE A 8 -6.41 -0.04 -1.56
C PHE A 8 -6.50 -1.44 -2.20
N PRO A 9 -6.73 -2.50 -1.41
CA PRO A 9 -6.67 -3.89 -1.89
C PRO A 9 -7.76 -4.25 -2.90
N ALA A 10 -8.99 -3.73 -2.76
CA ALA A 10 -10.05 -4.02 -3.70
C ALA A 10 -9.83 -3.35 -5.06
N LEU A 11 -9.35 -2.10 -5.06
CA LEU A 11 -8.97 -1.42 -6.30
C LEU A 11 -7.80 -2.12 -6.99
N ALA A 12 -6.78 -2.52 -6.24
CA ALA A 12 -5.65 -3.26 -6.79
C ALA A 12 -6.11 -4.59 -7.42
N LEU A 13 -6.94 -5.36 -6.72
CA LEU A 13 -7.44 -6.62 -7.24
C LEU A 13 -8.28 -6.41 -8.50
N SER A 14 -9.14 -5.38 -8.54
CA SER A 14 -9.95 -5.09 -9.72
C SER A 14 -9.09 -4.68 -10.93
N GLN A 15 -7.96 -4.03 -10.72
CA GLN A 15 -7.00 -3.73 -11.79
C GLN A 15 -6.29 -5.00 -12.29
N PHE A 16 -5.88 -5.89 -11.39
CA PHE A 16 -5.27 -7.16 -11.79
C PHE A 16 -6.23 -8.04 -12.60
N GLN A 17 -7.50 -8.06 -12.26
CA GLN A 17 -8.55 -8.80 -12.98
C GLN A 17 -8.72 -8.35 -14.44
N GLN A 18 -8.29 -7.15 -14.79
CA GLN A 18 -8.35 -6.65 -16.17
C GLN A 18 -7.21 -7.15 -17.06
N HIS A 19 -6.17 -7.78 -16.49
CA HIS A 19 -5.10 -8.36 -17.28
C HIS A 19 -5.56 -9.60 -18.04
N ALA A 20 -5.20 -9.68 -19.32
CA ALA A 20 -5.65 -10.75 -20.21
C ALA A 20 -5.23 -12.16 -19.73
N ASP A 21 -4.12 -12.25 -19.01
CA ASP A 21 -3.55 -13.48 -18.47
C ASP A 21 -3.87 -13.73 -16.99
N TYR A 22 -4.74 -12.90 -16.38
CA TYR A 22 -5.07 -13.00 -14.96
C TYR A 22 -5.47 -14.40 -14.53
N ALA A 23 -6.30 -15.07 -15.32
CA ALA A 23 -6.77 -16.43 -15.05
C ALA A 23 -5.63 -17.46 -14.88
N ALA A 24 -4.46 -17.22 -15.48
CA ALA A 24 -3.31 -18.12 -15.41
C ALA A 24 -2.53 -18.03 -14.08
N TRP A 25 -2.70 -16.95 -13.32
CA TRP A 25 -1.92 -16.70 -12.10
C TRP A 25 -2.74 -16.21 -10.90
N GLN A 26 -4.05 -16.01 -11.03
CA GLN A 26 -4.90 -15.53 -9.95
C GLN A 26 -4.78 -16.34 -8.65
N ASP A 27 -4.69 -17.67 -8.75
CA ASP A 27 -4.58 -18.56 -7.58
C ASP A 27 -3.24 -18.43 -6.82
N ARG A 28 -2.28 -17.72 -7.41
CA ARG A 28 -0.96 -17.45 -6.83
C ARG A 28 -0.82 -16.04 -6.27
N LEU A 29 -1.84 -15.19 -6.45
CA LEU A 29 -1.88 -13.82 -5.93
C LEU A 29 -2.79 -13.74 -4.72
N PHE A 30 -2.29 -13.12 -3.67
CA PHE A 30 -3.07 -12.70 -2.53
C PHE A 30 -2.84 -11.20 -2.28
N VAL A 31 -3.91 -10.43 -2.19
CA VAL A 31 -3.83 -8.97 -1.97
C VAL A 31 -4.27 -8.67 -0.53
N TYR A 32 -3.40 -8.03 0.22
CA TYR A 32 -3.62 -7.67 1.61
C TYR A 32 -3.63 -6.15 1.80
N GLY A 33 -4.66 -5.65 2.46
CA GLY A 33 -4.75 -4.25 2.81
C GLY A 33 -3.78 -3.89 3.94
N LEU A 34 -2.85 -2.96 3.71
CA LEU A 34 -1.84 -2.56 4.69
C LEU A 34 -1.56 -1.06 4.60
N ASP A 35 -1.75 -0.37 5.72
CA ASP A 35 -1.30 1.00 5.89
C ASP A 35 0.06 1.02 6.64
N LEU A 36 1.13 1.37 5.91
CA LEU A 36 2.48 1.41 6.47
C LEU A 36 2.70 2.57 7.47
N ARG A 37 1.72 3.46 7.63
CA ARG A 37 1.74 4.50 8.67
C ARG A 37 1.31 3.97 10.02
N SER A 38 0.69 2.79 10.08
CA SER A 38 0.20 2.16 11.29
C SER A 38 1.08 0.98 11.68
N LEU A 39 1.80 1.10 12.78
CA LEU A 39 2.59 -0.01 13.32
C LEU A 39 1.72 -1.20 13.73
N GLU A 40 0.51 -0.93 14.23
CA GLU A 40 -0.46 -1.97 14.56
C GLU A 40 -0.85 -2.80 13.33
N HIS A 41 -1.16 -2.13 12.21
CA HIS A 41 -1.49 -2.87 10.96
C HIS A 41 -0.31 -3.66 10.43
N ILE A 42 0.91 -3.15 10.60
CA ILE A 42 2.12 -3.89 10.22
C ILE A 42 2.27 -5.14 11.07
N ASP A 43 2.05 -5.05 12.38
CA ASP A 43 2.13 -6.19 13.29
C ASP A 43 1.05 -7.23 12.98
N GLN A 44 -0.19 -6.81 12.75
CA GLN A 44 -1.29 -7.68 12.30
C GLN A 44 -0.96 -8.39 10.98
N PHE A 45 -0.35 -7.68 10.03
CA PHE A 45 0.09 -8.29 8.77
C PHE A 45 1.18 -9.33 9.00
N ILE A 46 2.16 -9.06 9.87
CA ILE A 46 3.22 -10.00 10.20
C ILE A 46 2.65 -11.28 10.81
N GLU A 47 1.75 -11.16 11.78
CA GLU A 47 1.06 -12.29 12.41
C GLU A 47 0.29 -13.11 11.38
N PHE A 48 -0.55 -12.44 10.57
CA PHE A 48 -1.28 -13.07 9.48
C PHE A 48 -0.36 -13.84 8.53
N TYR A 49 0.76 -13.23 8.11
CA TYR A 49 1.68 -13.86 7.18
C TYR A 49 2.34 -15.10 7.79
N GLN A 50 2.79 -15.01 9.04
CA GLN A 50 3.41 -16.11 9.77
C GLN A 50 2.46 -17.29 9.96
N GLU A 51 1.18 -17.01 10.24
CA GLU A 51 0.16 -18.07 10.41
C GLU A 51 -0.18 -18.75 9.09
N LYS A 52 -0.35 -17.97 8.03
CA LYS A 52 -0.83 -18.46 6.74
C LYS A 52 0.24 -19.15 5.91
N TYR A 53 1.43 -18.55 5.79
CA TYR A 53 2.45 -18.98 4.83
C TYR A 53 3.67 -19.63 5.44
N LYS A 54 4.05 -19.27 6.65
CA LYS A 54 5.18 -19.80 7.43
C LYS A 54 6.56 -19.65 6.79
N THR A 55 6.67 -19.56 5.47
CA THR A 55 7.93 -19.41 4.73
C THR A 55 7.88 -18.18 3.84
N LEU A 56 9.05 -17.55 3.64
CA LEU A 56 9.21 -16.40 2.74
C LEU A 56 10.55 -16.54 2.02
N ASP A 57 10.54 -16.41 0.70
CA ASP A 57 11.75 -16.50 -0.12
C ASP A 57 12.30 -15.13 -0.47
N ILE A 58 11.38 -14.19 -0.79
CA ILE A 58 11.73 -12.84 -1.24
C ILE A 58 10.82 -11.83 -0.56
N LEU A 59 11.41 -10.83 0.09
CA LEU A 59 10.72 -9.65 0.59
C LEU A 59 11.12 -8.44 -0.26
N ILE A 60 10.13 -7.78 -0.85
CA ILE A 60 10.35 -6.57 -1.66
C ILE A 60 9.68 -5.38 -0.97
N ASN A 61 10.47 -4.48 -0.42
CA ASN A 61 10.01 -3.21 0.11
C ASN A 61 10.02 -2.18 -1.05
N ASN A 62 8.91 -2.15 -1.80
CA ASN A 62 8.74 -1.29 -2.96
C ASN A 62 7.93 -0.03 -2.64
N ALA A 63 7.11 -0.06 -1.60
CA ALA A 63 6.32 1.09 -1.21
C ALA A 63 7.23 2.18 -0.63
N ALA A 64 7.17 3.36 -1.23
CA ALA A 64 7.87 4.54 -0.78
C ALA A 64 7.00 5.78 -1.00
N GLN A 65 7.10 6.74 -0.11
CA GLN A 65 6.38 8.01 -0.21
C GLN A 65 7.38 9.15 -0.15
N THR A 66 7.39 9.99 -1.19
CA THR A 66 8.16 11.23 -1.22
C THR A 66 7.23 12.44 -1.09
N ILE A 67 6.01 12.33 -1.60
CA ILE A 67 5.01 13.40 -1.56
C ILE A 67 3.97 13.07 -0.50
N HIS A 68 3.84 13.96 0.48
CA HIS A 68 2.72 13.92 1.42
C HIS A 68 1.49 14.50 0.73
N TYR A 69 0.41 13.73 0.72
CA TYR A 69 -0.87 14.17 0.18
C TYR A 69 -1.82 14.61 1.30
N PRO A 70 -2.61 15.66 1.09
CA PRO A 70 -3.62 16.07 2.05
C PRO A 70 -4.70 14.98 2.20
N GLU A 71 -5.39 14.98 3.32
CA GLU A 71 -6.40 13.96 3.65
C GLU A 71 -7.49 13.82 2.56
N ASN A 72 -7.91 14.94 1.97
CA ASN A 72 -8.92 14.95 0.91
C ASN A 72 -8.43 14.34 -0.42
N TYR A 73 -7.12 14.18 -0.62
CA TYR A 73 -6.57 13.53 -1.81
C TYR A 73 -7.01 12.07 -1.93
N TYR A 74 -7.10 11.38 -0.82
CA TYR A 74 -7.50 9.97 -0.80
C TYR A 74 -9.01 9.75 -0.78
N ALA A 75 -9.81 10.80 -0.55
CA ALA A 75 -11.26 10.70 -0.42
C ALA A 75 -11.95 9.96 -1.58
N PRO A 76 -11.69 10.28 -2.86
CA PRO A 76 -12.30 9.55 -3.98
C PRO A 76 -11.81 8.11 -4.07
N LEU A 77 -10.54 7.83 -3.76
CA LEU A 77 -10.01 6.46 -3.73
C LEU A 77 -10.65 5.61 -2.63
N ILE A 78 -10.89 6.21 -1.46
CA ILE A 78 -11.58 5.55 -0.35
C ILE A 78 -13.01 5.16 -0.76
N GLN A 79 -13.72 6.05 -1.41
CA GLN A 79 -15.08 5.78 -1.88
C GLN A 79 -15.10 4.68 -2.95
N LEU A 80 -14.18 4.71 -3.91
CA LEU A 80 -14.02 3.66 -4.93
C LEU A 80 -13.65 2.32 -4.29
N GLU A 81 -12.72 2.30 -3.34
CA GLU A 81 -12.34 1.09 -2.61
C GLU A 81 -13.54 0.45 -1.92
N GLN A 82 -14.35 1.24 -1.21
CA GLN A 82 -15.56 0.75 -0.54
C GLN A 82 -16.57 0.17 -1.52
N GLN A 83 -16.71 0.76 -2.71
CA GLN A 83 -17.61 0.25 -3.75
C GLN A 83 -17.09 -1.08 -4.31
N GLN A 84 -15.80 -1.18 -4.63
CA GLN A 84 -15.19 -2.40 -5.13
C GLN A 84 -15.18 -3.52 -4.09
N ALA A 85 -14.89 -3.19 -2.82
CA ALA A 85 -14.91 -4.16 -1.73
C ALA A 85 -16.28 -4.84 -1.58
N LYS A 86 -17.38 -4.11 -1.75
CA LYS A 86 -18.74 -4.70 -1.75
C LYS A 86 -18.96 -5.69 -2.89
N GLN A 87 -18.40 -5.42 -4.07
CA GLN A 87 -18.51 -6.32 -5.24
C GLN A 87 -17.66 -7.58 -5.07
N LEU A 88 -16.52 -7.46 -4.39
CA LEU A 88 -15.55 -8.54 -4.18
C LEU A 88 -15.80 -9.36 -2.91
N SER A 89 -16.83 -9.07 -2.13
CA SER A 89 -17.12 -9.68 -0.82
C SER A 89 -17.23 -11.22 -0.82
N HIS A 90 -17.39 -11.84 -1.97
CA HIS A 90 -17.47 -13.30 -2.13
C HIS A 90 -16.18 -13.95 -2.66
N GLN A 91 -15.10 -13.18 -2.86
CA GLN A 91 -13.85 -13.73 -3.41
C GLN A 91 -12.85 -14.02 -2.29
N THR A 92 -12.17 -15.16 -2.39
CA THR A 92 -11.23 -15.67 -1.36
C THR A 92 -9.79 -15.20 -1.52
N HIS A 93 -9.46 -14.48 -2.60
CA HIS A 93 -8.09 -14.11 -2.97
C HIS A 93 -7.61 -12.78 -2.35
N TRP A 94 -8.41 -12.17 -1.51
CA TRP A 94 -8.04 -10.94 -0.84
C TRP A 94 -8.54 -10.92 0.60
N GLN A 95 -7.84 -10.23 1.45
CA GLN A 95 -8.29 -9.91 2.79
C GLN A 95 -8.37 -8.38 2.91
N ASN A 96 -9.58 -7.91 3.04
CA ASN A 96 -9.82 -6.67 3.72
C ASN A 96 -9.75 -7.04 5.21
N ASN A 97 -8.63 -6.88 5.84
CA ASN A 97 -8.75 -6.49 7.23
C ASN A 97 -9.65 -5.26 7.14
N GLU A 98 -10.63 -5.15 8.01
CA GLU A 98 -11.28 -3.87 8.26
C GLU A 98 -10.18 -2.85 8.56
N ILE A 99 -9.32 -2.64 7.54
CA ILE A 99 -8.53 -1.46 7.53
C ILE A 99 -9.64 -0.45 7.49
N PRO A 100 -9.86 0.28 8.55
CA PRO A 100 -10.36 1.58 8.31
C PRO A 100 -9.33 2.09 7.32
N VAL A 101 -9.68 2.18 6.03
CA VAL A 101 -8.93 2.86 4.96
C VAL A 101 -8.62 4.28 5.46
N VAL A 102 -8.95 4.45 6.63
CA VAL A 102 -8.80 5.57 7.49
C VAL A 102 -8.03 5.03 8.68
N SER A 103 -6.72 5.21 8.67
CA SER A 103 -6.02 5.21 9.94
C SER A 103 -6.89 6.03 10.90
N SER A 104 -6.93 5.66 12.17
CA SER A 104 -7.70 6.33 13.21
C SER A 104 -7.52 7.87 13.29
N ASN A 105 -6.65 8.43 12.47
CA ASN A 105 -6.35 9.86 12.31
C ASN A 105 -6.81 10.45 10.96
N MET A 106 -7.23 9.63 9.97
CA MET A 106 -7.90 10.12 8.79
C MET A 106 -9.40 10.18 9.08
N GLN A 107 -9.92 11.35 9.37
CA GLN A 107 -11.37 11.56 9.41
C GLN A 107 -11.93 11.18 8.04
N LEU A 108 -12.98 10.35 8.01
CA LEU A 108 -13.70 10.08 6.76
C LEU A 108 -14.08 11.43 6.15
N PRO A 109 -13.74 11.66 4.89
CA PRO A 109 -14.11 12.91 4.24
C PRO A 109 -15.63 13.05 4.32
N GLN A 110 -16.08 14.18 4.83
CA GLN A 110 -17.52 14.51 4.87
C GLN A 110 -18.10 14.66 3.46
N GLN A 111 -17.24 14.72 2.45
CA GLN A 111 -17.62 14.92 1.07
C GLN A 111 -17.86 13.57 0.38
N THR A 112 -19.09 13.34 -0.05
CA THR A 112 -19.44 12.22 -0.92
C THR A 112 -19.34 12.68 -2.37
N PHE A 113 -18.54 11.97 -3.17
CA PHE A 113 -18.43 12.22 -4.60
C PHE A 113 -19.59 11.58 -5.36
N LEU A 114 -20.11 12.25 -6.37
CA LEU A 114 -21.07 11.66 -7.28
C LEU A 114 -20.39 10.58 -8.12
N GLN A 115 -21.12 9.53 -8.50
CA GLN A 115 -20.57 8.42 -9.31
C GLN A 115 -19.97 8.92 -10.64
N ALA A 116 -20.58 9.97 -11.24
CA ALA A 116 -20.04 10.60 -12.44
C ALA A 116 -18.68 11.27 -12.23
N GLU A 117 -18.45 11.86 -11.05
CA GLU A 117 -17.17 12.48 -10.68
C GLU A 117 -16.08 11.40 -10.47
N LEU A 118 -16.43 10.29 -9.82
CA LEU A 118 -15.52 9.17 -9.62
C LEU A 118 -15.13 8.52 -10.95
N ASN A 119 -16.09 8.32 -11.85
CA ASN A 119 -15.83 7.72 -13.17
C ASN A 119 -14.97 8.61 -14.07
N ASN A 120 -14.97 9.92 -13.85
CA ASN A 120 -14.18 10.89 -14.60
C ASN A 120 -12.96 11.40 -13.83
N LEU A 121 -12.60 10.77 -12.69
CA LEU A 121 -11.44 11.17 -11.91
C LEU A 121 -10.16 11.02 -12.76
N PRO A 122 -9.39 12.11 -12.98
CA PRO A 122 -8.16 12.03 -13.74
C PRO A 122 -7.12 11.25 -12.93
N LEU A 123 -6.85 10.03 -13.37
CA LEU A 123 -5.87 9.17 -12.74
C LEU A 123 -4.56 9.16 -13.53
N SER A 124 -3.46 9.07 -12.81
CA SER A 124 -2.15 8.79 -13.37
C SER A 124 -2.10 7.36 -13.95
N ARG A 125 -1.04 7.04 -14.69
CA ARG A 125 -0.79 5.67 -15.17
C ARG A 125 -0.70 4.61 -14.04
N PHE A 126 -0.59 5.05 -12.81
CA PHE A 126 -0.52 4.19 -11.62
C PHE A 126 -1.86 4.11 -10.86
N GLY A 127 -2.95 4.63 -11.43
CA GLY A 127 -4.28 4.61 -10.82
C GLY A 127 -4.45 5.57 -9.64
N GLN A 128 -3.58 6.56 -9.51
CA GLN A 128 -3.66 7.58 -8.47
C GLN A 128 -4.21 8.90 -9.02
N PRO A 129 -4.98 9.68 -8.24
CA PRO A 129 -5.40 11.02 -8.64
C PRO A 129 -4.18 11.88 -9.00
N ILE A 130 -4.32 12.74 -9.99
CA ILE A 130 -3.25 13.66 -10.38
C ILE A 130 -3.15 14.79 -9.34
N ASP A 131 -1.95 15.04 -8.85
CA ASP A 131 -1.68 16.14 -7.93
C ASP A 131 -1.50 17.45 -8.71
N HIS A 132 -2.46 18.35 -8.61
CA HIS A 132 -2.44 19.66 -9.27
C HIS A 132 -1.95 20.80 -8.37
N ARG A 133 -1.41 20.49 -7.19
CA ARG A 133 -0.90 21.52 -6.28
C ARG A 133 0.36 22.15 -6.86
N GLU A 134 0.42 23.47 -6.83
CA GLU A 134 1.62 24.22 -7.21
C GLU A 134 2.80 23.95 -6.26
N LYS A 135 2.50 23.68 -4.98
CA LYS A 135 3.48 23.36 -3.92
C LYS A 135 3.20 21.97 -3.35
N ASN A 136 4.20 21.13 -3.39
CA ASN A 136 4.17 19.78 -2.83
C ASN A 136 5.56 19.41 -2.27
N SER A 137 5.74 18.23 -1.72
CA SER A 137 6.98 17.78 -1.08
C SER A 137 8.21 17.81 -2.01
N TRP A 138 8.04 17.76 -3.34
CA TRP A 138 9.15 17.82 -4.29
C TRP A 138 9.73 19.23 -4.47
N ASN A 139 8.92 20.26 -4.30
CA ASN A 139 9.33 21.65 -4.51
C ASN A 139 9.25 22.50 -3.23
N SER A 140 8.94 21.87 -2.09
CA SER A 140 8.94 22.49 -0.78
C SER A 140 10.36 22.75 -0.27
N ARG A 141 10.54 23.82 0.49
CA ARG A 141 11.79 24.13 1.20
C ARG A 141 11.76 23.50 2.59
N LEU A 142 12.90 23.49 3.27
CA LEU A 142 13.05 22.92 4.61
C LEU A 142 12.03 23.52 5.61
N GLU A 143 11.83 24.82 5.56
CA GLU A 143 10.89 25.56 6.42
C GLU A 143 9.41 25.28 6.13
N ASP A 144 9.10 24.66 5.00
CA ASP A 144 7.74 24.35 4.56
C ASP A 144 7.28 22.95 5.00
N ILE A 145 8.22 22.08 5.40
CA ILE A 145 7.92 20.70 5.74
C ILE A 145 7.44 20.62 7.19
N GLU A 146 6.21 20.18 7.35
CA GLU A 146 5.61 19.95 8.68
C GLU A 146 6.18 18.70 9.34
N LEU A 147 6.27 18.72 10.67
CA LEU A 147 6.72 17.55 11.44
C LEU A 147 5.85 16.30 11.18
N LYS A 148 4.55 16.48 10.98
CA LYS A 148 3.63 15.39 10.64
C LYS A 148 4.06 14.69 9.35
N GLU A 149 4.36 15.46 8.30
CA GLU A 149 4.85 14.95 7.02
C GLU A 149 6.17 14.20 7.19
N LEU A 150 7.13 14.79 7.89
CA LEU A 150 8.42 14.16 8.16
C LEU A 150 8.24 12.80 8.88
N LEU A 151 7.39 12.74 9.89
CA LEU A 151 7.11 11.50 10.63
C LEU A 151 6.44 10.45 9.75
N GLU A 152 5.46 10.84 8.93
CA GLU A 152 4.76 9.92 8.02
C GLU A 152 5.72 9.33 6.99
N VAL A 153 6.55 10.14 6.35
CA VAL A 153 7.55 9.68 5.38
C VAL A 153 8.55 8.72 6.03
N ASN A 154 9.01 9.00 7.25
CA ASN A 154 9.90 8.10 7.97
C ASN A 154 9.21 6.78 8.37
N LEU A 155 7.94 6.81 8.78
CA LEU A 155 7.18 5.59 9.06
C LEU A 155 7.12 4.69 7.82
N ILE A 156 6.74 5.23 6.67
CA ILE A 156 6.56 4.46 5.42
C ILE A 156 7.89 3.98 4.86
N ASN A 157 8.89 4.88 4.76
CA ASN A 157 10.10 4.59 3.99
C ASN A 157 11.20 3.91 4.81
N HIS A 158 11.14 4.01 6.13
CA HIS A 158 12.21 3.51 7.00
C HIS A 158 11.71 2.53 8.07
N ILE A 159 10.76 2.95 8.89
CA ILE A 159 10.34 2.16 10.06
C ILE A 159 9.55 0.93 9.63
N ALA A 160 8.62 1.06 8.69
CA ALA A 160 7.82 -0.05 8.19
C ALA A 160 8.67 -1.14 7.51
N PRO A 161 9.59 -0.83 6.57
CA PRO A 161 10.52 -1.83 6.02
C PRO A 161 11.35 -2.53 7.10
N TYR A 162 11.89 -1.76 8.07
CA TYR A 162 12.62 -2.34 9.19
C TYR A 162 11.76 -3.32 9.99
N ARG A 163 10.54 -2.93 10.35
CA ARG A 163 9.62 -3.78 11.12
C ARG A 163 9.18 -5.03 10.37
N LEU A 164 8.92 -4.91 9.07
CA LEU A 164 8.59 -6.04 8.19
C LEU A 164 9.76 -7.03 8.11
N ILE A 165 10.99 -6.55 7.91
CA ILE A 165 12.20 -7.39 7.91
C ILE A 165 12.35 -8.11 9.25
N GLN A 166 12.24 -7.36 10.35
CA GLN A 166 12.38 -7.92 11.70
C GLN A 166 11.32 -9.01 11.97
N GLY A 167 10.05 -8.72 11.67
CA GLY A 167 8.92 -9.62 11.94
C GLY A 167 8.90 -10.83 11.01
N LEU A 168 9.25 -10.67 9.73
CA LEU A 168 9.22 -11.76 8.75
C LEU A 168 10.55 -12.56 8.66
N LYS A 169 11.59 -12.16 9.39
CA LYS A 169 12.84 -12.91 9.45
C LYS A 169 12.67 -14.40 9.78
N PRO A 170 11.82 -14.81 10.74
CA PRO A 170 11.58 -16.22 11.00
C PRO A 170 11.09 -17.00 9.76
N CYS A 171 10.21 -16.38 8.94
CA CYS A 171 9.70 -16.98 7.71
C CYS A 171 10.81 -17.12 6.65
N LEU A 172 11.70 -16.13 6.53
CA LEU A 172 12.88 -16.21 5.66
C LEU A 172 13.80 -17.34 6.07
N LEU A 173 14.04 -17.55 7.37
CA LEU A 173 14.88 -18.61 7.88
C LEU A 173 14.28 -20.01 7.69
N GLN A 174 12.94 -20.13 7.63
CA GLN A 174 12.23 -21.39 7.40
C GLN A 174 12.11 -21.75 5.91
N SER A 175 12.42 -20.85 4.99
CA SER A 175 12.43 -21.16 3.56
C SER A 175 13.44 -22.26 3.23
N THR A 176 13.04 -23.19 2.38
CA THR A 176 13.88 -24.29 1.88
C THR A 176 14.80 -23.88 0.74
N PHE A 177 14.60 -22.71 0.15
CA PHE A 177 15.50 -22.18 -0.87
C PHE A 177 16.84 -21.79 -0.26
N SER A 178 17.93 -22.07 -0.96
CA SER A 178 19.30 -21.72 -0.53
C SER A 178 19.50 -20.22 -0.48
N GLU A 179 18.95 -19.51 -1.45
CA GLU A 179 19.06 -18.06 -1.56
C GLU A 179 17.74 -17.38 -1.19
N LYS A 180 17.81 -16.36 -0.36
CA LYS A 180 16.69 -15.53 0.06
C LYS A 180 17.06 -14.07 -0.15
N PHE A 181 16.06 -13.26 -0.53
CA PHE A 181 16.33 -11.88 -0.90
C PHE A 181 15.46 -10.92 -0.07
N ILE A 182 16.10 -9.85 0.39
CA ILE A 182 15.43 -8.67 0.89
C ILE A 182 15.81 -7.53 -0.06
N ILE A 183 14.84 -6.99 -0.77
CA ILE A 183 15.03 -5.96 -1.80
C ILE A 183 14.37 -4.69 -1.31
N ASN A 184 15.17 -3.65 -1.10
CA ASN A 184 14.68 -2.30 -0.82
C ASN A 184 14.80 -1.48 -2.09
N ILE A 185 13.66 -1.01 -2.62
CA ILE A 185 13.63 -0.14 -3.79
C ILE A 185 13.98 1.28 -3.33
N THR A 186 14.94 1.88 -4.01
CA THR A 186 15.38 3.26 -3.78
C THR A 186 15.40 4.01 -5.11
N SER A 187 15.56 5.31 -5.04
CA SER A 187 15.72 6.17 -6.22
C SER A 187 17.20 6.44 -6.54
N SER A 188 17.46 7.07 -7.69
CA SER A 188 18.81 7.47 -8.10
C SER A 188 19.48 8.45 -7.11
N GLU A 189 18.69 9.21 -6.38
CA GLU A 189 19.16 10.13 -5.33
C GLU A 189 19.76 9.42 -4.11
N GLY A 190 19.49 8.11 -3.97
CA GLY A 190 20.14 7.26 -2.96
C GLY A 190 21.57 6.85 -3.32
N ILE A 191 22.05 7.17 -4.51
CA ILE A 191 23.41 6.90 -4.96
C ILE A 191 24.23 8.20 -4.83
N PHE A 192 25.15 8.20 -3.89
CA PHE A 192 26.13 9.30 -3.78
C PHE A 192 27.19 9.09 -4.88
N SER A 193 27.24 10.04 -5.80
CA SER A 193 28.30 10.13 -6.80
C SER A 193 29.48 10.95 -6.28
#